data_ad6b14d7d75ce79de2e4f921412a5150
#
_entry.id   ad6b14d7d75ce79de2e4f921412a5150
#
_cell.length_a   1.000
_cell.length_b   1.000
_cell.length_c   1.000
_cell.angle_alpha   90.00
_cell.angle_beta   90.00
_cell.angle_gamma   90.00
#
_symmetry.space_group_name_H-M   'P 1'
#
loop_
_entity.id
_entity.type
_entity.pdbx_description
1 polymer ?
#
loop_
_entity_poly.entity_id
_entity_poly.type
_entity_poly.pdbx_seq_one_letter_code
_entity_poly.pdbx_strand_id
1 'polypeptide(L)'
;MPPKKKKEPQIDRRVVKGGHIEGAGQVVSQPITETLRENYMPYAMSVIVSRAIPEIDGFKPAHRKLLYTMYKMGLLTGGRIKSANVVGQTMRLNPHGDAAIYDTMVRLARGNEALLVPFVDSKGNFGKAYSRDMAYAASRYTEVKLEKICTQLFADIDKDTVDFVDNYDSTVKEPTLLPVTFPSVLVNNNTCLLYTSDAADD
;
A
#
# COMPACT_ATOMS: atom_id res chain seq x y z
N MET A 1 -27.05 7.22 38.77
CA MET A 1 -25.74 7.83 39.05
C MET A 1 -24.87 7.67 37.82
N PRO A 2 -24.34 8.74 37.24
CA PRO A 2 -23.41 8.62 36.09
C PRO A 2 -22.08 8.02 36.59
N PRO A 3 -21.39 7.18 35.79
CA PRO A 3 -20.13 6.58 36.18
C PRO A 3 -19.07 7.65 36.41
N LYS A 4 -18.38 7.58 37.53
CA LYS A 4 -17.25 8.47 37.84
C LYS A 4 -16.16 8.31 36.80
N LYS A 5 -15.85 9.39 36.07
CA LYS A 5 -14.70 9.44 35.18
C LYS A 5 -13.45 9.08 35.98
N LYS A 6 -12.75 8.00 35.60
CA LYS A 6 -11.41 7.70 36.10
C LYS A 6 -10.51 8.88 35.75
N LYS A 7 -9.91 9.50 36.75
CA LYS A 7 -8.86 10.51 36.54
C LYS A 7 -7.71 9.83 35.79
N GLU A 8 -7.37 10.35 34.64
CA GLU A 8 -6.14 9.95 33.96
C GLU A 8 -4.95 10.18 34.91
N PRO A 9 -3.99 9.26 34.98
CA PRO A 9 -2.82 9.45 35.83
C PRO A 9 -2.07 10.71 35.35
N GLN A 10 -1.91 11.66 36.24
CA GLN A 10 -1.07 12.84 35.98
C GLN A 10 0.38 12.36 35.87
N ILE A 11 0.97 12.64 34.71
CA ILE A 11 2.36 12.32 34.42
C ILE A 11 3.25 13.26 35.18
N ASP A 12 4.04 12.76 36.11
CA ASP A 12 5.06 13.54 36.84
C ASP A 12 6.29 13.71 35.93
N ARG A 13 6.25 14.70 35.08
CA ARG A 13 7.40 15.06 34.21
C ARG A 13 8.44 15.81 35.02
N ARG A 14 9.39 15.09 35.58
CA ARG A 14 10.51 15.71 36.32
C ARG A 14 11.55 16.28 35.35
N VAL A 15 11.78 17.56 35.45
CA VAL A 15 12.90 18.22 34.73
C VAL A 15 14.21 17.71 35.28
N VAL A 16 15.06 17.15 34.44
CA VAL A 16 16.39 16.66 34.83
C VAL A 16 17.32 17.86 34.98
N LYS A 17 17.81 18.10 36.21
CA LYS A 17 18.82 19.15 36.45
C LYS A 17 20.11 18.80 35.69
N GLY A 18 20.55 19.68 34.80
CA GLY A 18 21.77 19.55 34.02
C GLY A 18 21.61 18.99 32.60
N GLY A 19 20.39 18.68 32.19
CA GLY A 19 20.10 18.16 30.84
C GLY A 19 19.78 19.22 29.79
N HIS A 20 20.57 20.28 29.69
CA HIS A 20 20.43 21.23 28.59
C HIS A 20 21.38 20.85 27.45
N ILE A 21 20.83 20.46 26.33
CA ILE A 21 21.57 20.27 25.07
C ILE A 21 21.34 21.53 24.25
N GLU A 22 22.41 22.22 23.89
CA GLU A 22 22.36 23.44 23.12
C GLU A 22 21.62 23.23 21.81
N GLY A 23 20.53 23.98 21.58
CA GLY A 23 19.65 23.82 20.40
C GLY A 23 18.55 22.76 20.49
N ALA A 24 18.52 21.91 21.52
CA ALA A 24 17.52 20.84 21.66
C ALA A 24 16.38 21.14 22.67
N GLY A 25 16.41 22.31 23.33
CA GLY A 25 15.40 22.69 24.33
C GLY A 25 15.58 22.00 25.68
N GLN A 26 14.50 21.88 26.45
CA GLN A 26 14.51 21.35 27.82
C GLN A 26 14.45 19.81 27.82
N VAL A 27 15.38 19.17 28.50
CA VAL A 27 15.39 17.72 28.69
C VAL A 27 14.53 17.35 29.90
N VAL A 28 13.54 16.49 29.70
CA VAL A 28 12.65 15.97 30.77
C VAL A 28 12.83 14.47 30.91
N SER A 29 12.72 13.98 32.15
CA SER A 29 12.70 12.53 32.42
C SER A 29 11.28 12.02 32.22
N GLN A 30 11.15 10.98 31.40
CA GLN A 30 9.87 10.32 31.12
C GLN A 30 10.04 8.80 31.21
N PRO A 31 9.08 8.06 31.80
CA PRO A 31 9.11 6.59 31.79
C PRO A 31 9.10 6.05 30.37
N ILE A 32 9.91 5.01 30.11
CA ILE A 32 9.98 4.40 28.77
C ILE A 32 8.65 3.85 28.30
N THR A 33 7.83 3.33 29.21
CA THR A 33 6.47 2.81 28.90
C THR A 33 5.56 3.89 28.34
N GLU A 34 5.73 5.11 28.79
CA GLU A 34 4.95 6.26 28.34
C GLU A 34 5.44 6.78 27.00
N THR A 35 6.76 6.88 26.83
CA THR A 35 7.40 7.20 25.54
C THR A 35 6.98 6.19 24.47
N LEU A 36 6.99 4.90 24.78
CA LEU A 36 6.53 3.85 23.86
C LEU A 36 5.04 4.03 23.53
N ARG A 37 4.19 4.30 24.50
CA ARG A 37 2.76 4.51 24.26
C ARG A 37 2.51 5.72 23.37
N GLU A 38 3.16 6.85 23.64
CA GLU A 38 2.99 8.09 22.87
C GLU A 38 3.51 7.99 21.44
N ASN A 39 4.62 7.27 21.22
CA ASN A 39 5.27 7.20 19.90
C ASN A 39 4.88 5.95 19.11
N TYR A 40 4.66 4.80 19.77
CA TYR A 40 4.32 3.56 19.09
C TYR A 40 2.88 3.54 18.57
N MET A 41 1.92 4.09 19.32
CA MET A 41 0.53 4.11 18.88
C MET A 41 0.31 4.88 17.57
N PRO A 42 0.85 6.10 17.38
CA PRO A 42 0.77 6.78 16.09
C PRO A 42 1.43 6.00 14.96
N TYR A 43 2.56 5.35 15.20
CA TYR A 43 3.23 4.48 14.23
C TYR A 43 2.34 3.29 13.85
N ALA A 44 1.83 2.54 14.84
CA ALA A 44 0.96 1.40 14.61
C ALA A 44 -0.32 1.79 13.83
N MET A 45 -0.93 2.91 14.19
CA MET A 45 -2.10 3.44 13.48
C MET A 45 -1.76 3.82 12.04
N SER A 46 -0.61 4.45 11.80
CA SER A 46 -0.19 4.80 10.44
C SER A 46 0.03 3.56 9.57
N VAL A 47 0.64 2.51 10.11
CA VAL A 47 0.83 1.23 9.41
C VAL A 47 -0.51 0.56 9.09
N ILE A 48 -1.44 0.53 10.04
CA ILE A 48 -2.78 -0.05 9.85
C ILE A 48 -3.50 0.68 8.71
N VAL A 49 -3.58 2.01 8.77
CA VAL A 49 -4.36 2.82 7.83
C VAL A 49 -3.69 2.91 6.45
N SER A 50 -2.37 3.12 6.40
CA SER A 50 -1.69 3.41 5.14
C SER A 50 -1.10 2.18 4.44
N ARG A 51 -1.04 1.02 5.09
CA ARG A 51 -0.35 -0.16 4.53
C ARG A 51 -1.13 -1.47 4.66
N ALA A 52 -1.70 -1.77 5.84
CA ALA A 52 -2.17 -3.12 6.14
C ALA A 52 -3.61 -3.40 5.69
N ILE A 53 -4.52 -2.45 5.81
CA ILE A 53 -5.95 -2.66 5.56
C ILE A 53 -6.31 -2.15 4.17
N PRO A 54 -7.01 -2.95 3.35
CA PRO A 54 -7.58 -2.48 2.09
C PRO A 54 -8.74 -1.52 2.36
N GLU A 55 -8.88 -0.52 1.51
CA GLU A 55 -10.01 0.40 1.50
C GLU A 55 -11.25 -0.23 0.86
N ILE A 56 -12.34 0.53 0.78
CA ILE A 56 -13.62 0.06 0.20
C ILE A 56 -13.51 -0.41 -1.25
N ASP A 57 -12.53 0.10 -1.99
CA ASP A 57 -12.23 -0.34 -3.36
C ASP A 57 -11.55 -1.72 -3.42
N GLY A 58 -11.22 -2.31 -2.26
CA GLY A 58 -10.59 -3.61 -2.13
C GLY A 58 -9.07 -3.61 -2.31
N PHE A 59 -8.46 -2.45 -2.41
CA PHE A 59 -7.03 -2.32 -2.64
C PHE A 59 -6.31 -1.65 -1.47
N LYS A 60 -5.10 -2.12 -1.22
CA LYS A 60 -4.14 -1.41 -0.39
C LYS A 60 -3.49 -0.29 -1.20
N PRO A 61 -2.90 0.72 -0.55
CA PRO A 61 -2.28 1.83 -1.26
C PRO A 61 -1.26 1.40 -2.32
N ALA A 62 -0.41 0.40 -2.03
CA ALA A 62 0.57 -0.10 -2.99
C ALA A 62 -0.07 -0.71 -4.25
N HIS A 63 -1.15 -1.50 -4.08
CA HIS A 63 -1.90 -2.07 -5.20
C HIS A 63 -2.53 -0.98 -6.06
N ARG A 64 -3.16 0.01 -5.42
CA ARG A 64 -3.83 1.12 -6.10
C ARG A 64 -2.84 1.96 -6.90
N LYS A 65 -1.70 2.32 -6.31
CA LYS A 65 -0.63 3.07 -6.98
C LYS A 65 -0.08 2.34 -8.19
N LEU A 66 0.15 1.03 -8.09
CA LEU A 66 0.61 0.21 -9.20
C LEU A 66 -0.40 0.16 -10.34
N LEU A 67 -1.66 -0.19 -10.04
CA LEU A 67 -2.72 -0.26 -11.06
C LEU A 67 -2.99 1.11 -11.71
N TYR A 68 -2.99 2.18 -10.93
CA TYR A 68 -3.15 3.54 -11.44
C TYR A 68 -1.98 3.96 -12.35
N THR A 69 -0.75 3.62 -12.00
CA THR A 69 0.42 3.84 -12.88
C THR A 69 0.24 3.12 -14.21
N MET A 70 -0.16 1.85 -14.18
CA MET A 70 -0.40 1.07 -15.40
C MET A 70 -1.52 1.68 -16.24
N TYR A 71 -2.58 2.20 -15.62
CA TYR A 71 -3.65 2.93 -16.30
C TYR A 71 -3.13 4.20 -16.98
N LYS A 72 -2.36 5.04 -16.27
CA LYS A 72 -1.74 6.26 -16.83
C LYS A 72 -0.77 5.98 -17.96
N MET A 73 -0.13 4.83 -17.96
CA MET A 73 0.72 4.38 -19.08
C MET A 73 -0.08 3.85 -20.29
N GLY A 74 -1.41 3.85 -20.23
CA GLY A 74 -2.28 3.40 -21.31
C GLY A 74 -2.32 1.88 -21.49
N LEU A 75 -1.93 1.10 -20.48
CA LEU A 75 -1.83 -0.35 -20.57
C LEU A 75 -3.18 -1.07 -20.52
N LEU A 76 -4.28 -0.35 -20.44
CA LEU A 76 -5.62 -0.93 -20.50
C LEU A 76 -5.99 -1.33 -21.94
N THR A 77 -5.64 -0.48 -22.92
CA THR A 77 -5.94 -0.69 -24.34
C THR A 77 -4.68 -0.96 -25.17
N GLY A 78 -3.51 -0.64 -24.60
CA GLY A 78 -2.21 -0.78 -25.26
C GLY A 78 -1.67 -2.21 -25.25
N GLY A 79 -0.49 -2.36 -25.86
CA GLY A 79 0.29 -3.60 -25.85
C GLY A 79 0.97 -3.84 -24.50
N ARG A 80 1.47 -5.07 -24.31
CA ARG A 80 2.30 -5.39 -23.14
C ARG A 80 3.63 -4.66 -23.21
N ILE A 81 4.12 -4.25 -22.04
CA ILE A 81 5.44 -3.65 -21.88
C ILE A 81 6.25 -4.40 -20.83
N LYS A 82 7.54 -4.15 -20.76
CA LYS A 82 8.41 -4.77 -19.76
C LYS A 82 7.98 -4.38 -18.35
N SER A 83 7.89 -5.37 -17.47
CA SER A 83 7.52 -5.16 -16.05
C SER A 83 8.46 -4.19 -15.35
N ALA A 84 9.75 -4.23 -15.65
CA ALA A 84 10.74 -3.30 -15.10
C ALA A 84 10.40 -1.82 -15.39
N ASN A 85 9.82 -1.52 -16.56
CA ASN A 85 9.39 -0.16 -16.89
C ASN A 85 8.20 0.29 -16.01
N VAL A 86 7.22 -0.60 -15.82
CA VAL A 86 6.07 -0.31 -14.93
C VAL A 86 6.56 -0.09 -13.50
N VAL A 87 7.44 -0.95 -12.99
CA VAL A 87 8.03 -0.81 -11.66
C VAL A 87 8.70 0.55 -11.49
N GLY A 88 9.57 0.94 -12.45
CA GLY A 88 10.24 2.24 -12.41
C GLY A 88 9.28 3.43 -12.41
N GLN A 89 8.21 3.37 -13.19
CA GLN A 89 7.20 4.44 -13.18
C GLN A 89 6.38 4.46 -11.88
N THR A 90 6.10 3.29 -11.30
CA THR A 90 5.34 3.19 -10.04
C THR A 90 6.12 3.79 -8.86
N MET A 91 7.45 3.73 -8.87
CA MET A 91 8.29 4.34 -7.83
C MET A 91 8.05 5.85 -7.65
N ARG A 92 7.52 6.53 -8.65
CA ARG A 92 7.15 7.96 -8.56
C ARG A 92 5.95 8.19 -7.63
N LEU A 93 5.09 7.19 -7.45
CA LEU A 93 3.95 7.24 -6.52
C LEU A 93 4.24 6.46 -5.24
N ASN A 94 5.05 5.41 -5.32
CA ASN A 94 5.38 4.53 -4.21
C ASN A 94 6.90 4.47 -4.01
N PRO A 95 7.49 5.27 -3.09
CA PRO A 95 8.94 5.37 -2.90
C PRO A 95 9.51 4.20 -2.09
N HIS A 96 9.02 2.99 -2.34
CA HIS A 96 9.55 1.74 -1.78
C HIS A 96 10.44 1.02 -2.77
N GLY A 97 11.13 -0.03 -2.32
CA GLY A 97 12.03 -0.81 -3.16
C GLY A 97 11.33 -1.43 -4.37
N ASP A 98 12.04 -1.52 -5.49
CA ASP A 98 11.57 -2.10 -6.75
C ASP A 98 11.10 -3.55 -6.60
N ALA A 99 11.74 -4.32 -5.73
CA ALA A 99 11.37 -5.70 -5.43
C ALA A 99 9.94 -5.79 -4.89
N ALA A 100 9.58 -4.97 -3.89
CA ALA A 100 8.25 -4.97 -3.29
C ALA A 100 7.15 -4.59 -4.30
N ILE A 101 7.43 -3.64 -5.19
CA ILE A 101 6.50 -3.25 -6.27
C ILE A 101 6.33 -4.40 -7.25
N TYR A 102 7.42 -5.08 -7.61
CA TYR A 102 7.36 -6.20 -8.53
C TYR A 102 6.66 -7.41 -7.93
N ASP A 103 6.89 -7.72 -6.66
CA ASP A 103 6.17 -8.78 -5.93
C ASP A 103 4.67 -8.52 -5.89
N THR A 104 4.28 -7.28 -5.63
CA THR A 104 2.88 -6.85 -5.70
C THR A 104 2.30 -7.09 -7.11
N MET A 105 3.03 -6.74 -8.16
CA MET A 105 2.62 -6.98 -9.55
C MET A 105 2.46 -8.46 -9.84
N VAL A 106 3.38 -9.29 -9.38
CA VAL A 106 3.31 -10.76 -9.54
C VAL A 106 2.07 -11.32 -8.87
N ARG A 107 1.74 -10.85 -7.67
CA ARG A 107 0.53 -11.28 -6.94
C ARG A 107 -0.76 -10.88 -7.67
N LEU A 108 -0.82 -9.67 -8.22
CA LEU A 108 -1.97 -9.19 -9.00
C LEU A 108 -2.13 -9.86 -10.37
N ALA A 109 -1.07 -10.53 -10.86
CA ALA A 109 -1.08 -11.28 -12.12
C ALA A 109 -1.48 -12.75 -11.96
N ARG A 110 -1.41 -13.30 -10.74
CA ARG A 110 -1.68 -14.71 -10.48
C ARG A 110 -3.17 -14.97 -10.28
N GLY A 111 -3.85 -15.40 -11.35
CA GLY A 111 -5.21 -15.94 -11.27
C GLY A 111 -5.23 -17.37 -10.70
N ASN A 112 -6.35 -17.74 -10.10
CA ASN A 112 -6.64 -19.06 -9.49
C ASN A 112 -5.75 -19.46 -8.29
N GLU A 113 -4.79 -18.63 -7.89
CA GLU A 113 -3.90 -18.86 -6.75
C GLU A 113 -4.09 -17.79 -5.69
N ALA A 114 -3.84 -16.53 -6.06
CA ALA A 114 -4.00 -15.38 -5.17
C ALA A 114 -5.32 -14.64 -5.41
N LEU A 115 -5.77 -14.59 -6.65
CA LEU A 115 -6.99 -13.89 -7.07
C LEU A 115 -7.85 -14.81 -7.92
N LEU A 116 -9.17 -14.72 -7.73
CA LEU A 116 -10.12 -15.40 -8.63
C LEU A 116 -10.05 -14.78 -10.05
N VAL A 117 -9.98 -13.46 -10.10
CA VAL A 117 -9.84 -12.70 -11.35
C VAL A 117 -8.58 -11.83 -11.24
N PRO A 118 -7.53 -12.12 -12.01
CA PRO A 118 -6.32 -11.30 -12.01
C PRO A 118 -6.60 -9.91 -12.59
N PHE A 119 -5.88 -8.91 -12.11
CA PHE A 119 -5.95 -7.54 -12.61
C PHE A 119 -4.84 -7.23 -13.63
N VAL A 120 -3.78 -8.03 -13.62
CA VAL A 120 -2.63 -7.87 -14.51
C VAL A 120 -2.54 -9.06 -15.45
N ASP A 121 -2.64 -8.80 -16.75
CA ASP A 121 -2.35 -9.76 -17.81
C ASP A 121 -0.83 -9.82 -18.01
N SER A 122 -0.27 -10.98 -17.76
CA SER A 122 1.16 -11.21 -17.70
C SER A 122 1.66 -12.13 -18.82
N LYS A 123 2.88 -11.87 -19.29
CA LYS A 123 3.60 -12.73 -20.23
C LYS A 123 5.01 -12.99 -19.73
N GLY A 124 5.37 -14.27 -19.68
CA GLY A 124 6.64 -14.74 -19.12
C GLY A 124 6.42 -15.60 -17.89
N ASN A 125 7.51 -15.86 -17.16
CA ASN A 125 7.45 -16.70 -15.97
C ASN A 125 7.12 -15.83 -14.73
N PHE A 126 5.89 -15.91 -14.24
CA PHE A 126 5.43 -15.27 -13.00
C PHE A 126 5.42 -16.25 -11.80
N GLY A 127 6.03 -17.40 -11.96
CA GLY A 127 6.10 -18.43 -10.92
C GLY A 127 4.75 -19.06 -10.62
N LYS A 128 4.73 -19.89 -9.58
CA LYS A 128 3.52 -20.50 -9.02
C LYS A 128 3.55 -20.44 -7.51
N ALA A 129 2.42 -20.09 -6.87
CA ALA A 129 2.35 -19.91 -5.43
C ALA A 129 2.60 -21.20 -4.64
N TYR A 130 2.20 -22.34 -5.18
CA TYR A 130 2.30 -23.64 -4.52
C TYR A 130 3.63 -24.38 -4.75
N SER A 131 4.58 -23.81 -5.49
CA SER A 131 5.87 -24.44 -5.75
C SER A 131 7.02 -23.51 -5.43
N ARG A 132 7.82 -23.87 -4.43
CA ARG A 132 9.06 -23.13 -4.07
C ARG A 132 10.09 -23.14 -5.19
N ASP A 133 10.09 -24.17 -6.03
CA ASP A 133 11.05 -24.33 -7.12
C ASP A 133 10.67 -23.52 -8.37
N MET A 134 9.48 -22.96 -8.41
CA MET A 134 8.97 -22.16 -9.51
C MET A 134 8.87 -20.67 -9.13
N ALA A 135 10.01 -20.09 -8.75
CA ALA A 135 10.10 -18.65 -8.55
C ALA A 135 9.84 -17.88 -9.85
N TYR A 136 9.32 -16.67 -9.73
CA TYR A 136 9.12 -15.80 -10.88
C TYR A 136 10.45 -15.28 -11.44
N ALA A 137 10.47 -14.98 -12.74
CA ALA A 137 11.63 -14.39 -13.40
C ALA A 137 11.76 -12.91 -13.04
N ALA A 138 12.99 -12.37 -13.15
CA ALA A 138 13.23 -10.94 -12.93
C ALA A 138 12.38 -10.06 -13.86
N SER A 139 11.99 -8.88 -13.37
CA SER A 139 11.10 -7.92 -14.05
C SER A 139 11.52 -7.52 -15.47
N ARG A 140 12.81 -7.59 -15.76
CA ARG A 140 13.37 -7.31 -17.11
C ARG A 140 13.00 -8.36 -18.17
N TYR A 141 12.63 -9.57 -17.75
CA TYR A 141 12.28 -10.68 -18.66
C TYR A 141 10.77 -10.83 -18.86
N THR A 142 9.97 -10.22 -18.04
CA THR A 142 8.51 -10.35 -18.05
C THR A 142 7.84 -9.13 -18.70
N GLU A 143 6.63 -9.32 -19.19
CA GLU A 143 5.82 -8.28 -19.81
C GLU A 143 4.43 -8.28 -19.21
N VAL A 144 3.85 -7.09 -19.07
CA VAL A 144 2.54 -6.90 -18.42
C VAL A 144 1.69 -5.88 -19.17
N LYS A 145 0.38 -6.02 -18.98
CA LYS A 145 -0.64 -5.00 -19.25
C LYS A 145 -1.79 -5.17 -18.26
N LEU A 146 -2.76 -4.27 -18.24
CA LEU A 146 -3.97 -4.44 -17.46
C LEU A 146 -4.93 -5.45 -18.11
N GLU A 147 -5.59 -6.24 -17.29
CA GLU A 147 -6.69 -7.10 -17.72
C GLU A 147 -7.94 -6.29 -18.03
N LYS A 148 -8.83 -6.87 -18.84
CA LYS A 148 -10.09 -6.22 -19.26
C LYS A 148 -10.98 -5.81 -18.09
N ILE A 149 -10.97 -6.56 -16.98
CA ILE A 149 -11.73 -6.25 -15.78
C ILE A 149 -11.36 -4.87 -15.21
N CYS A 150 -10.13 -4.40 -15.43
CA CYS A 150 -9.67 -3.10 -14.97
C CYS A 150 -10.42 -1.93 -15.62
N THR A 151 -11.14 -2.15 -16.72
CA THR A 151 -12.08 -1.15 -17.25
C THR A 151 -13.11 -0.76 -16.20
N GLN A 152 -13.53 -1.71 -15.36
CA GLN A 152 -14.49 -1.49 -14.29
C GLN A 152 -13.86 -0.85 -13.04
N LEU A 153 -12.52 -0.96 -12.89
CA LEU A 153 -11.79 -0.30 -11.80
C LEU A 153 -11.60 1.19 -12.05
N PHE A 154 -11.45 1.57 -13.32
CA PHE A 154 -11.16 2.95 -13.74
C PHE A 154 -12.35 3.63 -14.41
N ALA A 155 -13.54 3.05 -14.27
CA ALA A 155 -14.75 3.63 -14.84
C ALA A 155 -14.95 5.06 -14.32
N ASP A 156 -15.03 6.00 -15.25
CA ASP A 156 -15.29 7.42 -14.94
C ASP A 156 -14.27 8.11 -14.00
N ILE A 157 -13.06 7.57 -13.84
CA ILE A 157 -12.02 8.17 -12.98
C ILE A 157 -11.67 9.62 -13.40
N ASP A 158 -11.82 9.93 -14.68
CA ASP A 158 -11.54 11.27 -15.23
C ASP A 158 -12.73 12.22 -15.10
N LYS A 159 -13.84 11.80 -14.46
CA LYS A 159 -15.06 12.58 -14.26
C LYS A 159 -15.26 13.05 -12.82
N ASP A 160 -14.17 13.23 -12.09
CA ASP A 160 -14.22 13.75 -10.71
C ASP A 160 -15.00 12.86 -9.72
N THR A 161 -14.95 11.55 -9.94
CA THR A 161 -15.68 10.55 -9.15
C THR A 161 -14.97 10.18 -7.84
N VAL A 162 -13.67 10.50 -7.74
CA VAL A 162 -12.81 10.21 -6.59
C VAL A 162 -11.89 11.39 -6.31
N ASP A 163 -11.51 11.54 -5.05
CA ASP A 163 -10.56 12.57 -4.63
C ASP A 163 -9.14 12.21 -5.03
N PHE A 164 -8.36 13.24 -5.39
CA PHE A 164 -6.95 13.13 -5.70
C PHE A 164 -6.12 13.89 -4.68
N VAL A 165 -5.04 13.28 -4.22
CA VAL A 165 -4.06 13.87 -3.31
C VAL A 165 -2.70 13.96 -3.99
N ASP A 166 -1.86 14.86 -3.52
CA ASP A 166 -0.48 14.94 -3.98
C ASP A 166 0.29 13.71 -3.48
N ASN A 167 1.20 13.19 -4.32
CA ASN A 167 2.12 12.13 -3.92
C ASN A 167 3.14 12.66 -2.90
N TYR A 168 4.05 11.78 -2.44
CA TYR A 168 5.03 12.10 -1.40
C TYR A 168 5.95 13.29 -1.71
N ASP A 169 6.19 13.62 -2.98
CA ASP A 169 7.04 14.73 -3.43
C ASP A 169 6.23 15.88 -4.09
N SER A 170 4.91 15.81 -4.05
CA SER A 170 3.97 16.79 -4.63
C SER A 170 4.17 17.05 -6.14
N THR A 171 4.78 16.12 -6.86
CA THR A 171 5.00 16.24 -8.31
C THR A 171 3.86 15.68 -9.14
N VAL A 172 3.13 14.69 -8.60
CA VAL A 172 2.06 13.98 -9.31
C VAL A 172 0.89 13.76 -8.35
N LYS A 173 -0.32 13.79 -8.87
CA LYS A 173 -1.52 13.45 -8.09
C LYS A 173 -1.85 11.96 -8.21
N GLU A 174 -2.27 11.39 -7.09
CA GLU A 174 -2.74 10.01 -6.99
C GLU A 174 -4.16 9.94 -6.44
N PRO A 175 -4.99 8.99 -6.90
CA PRO A 175 -6.35 8.83 -6.38
C PRO A 175 -6.31 8.21 -4.98
N THR A 176 -7.17 8.71 -4.10
CA THR A 176 -7.37 8.14 -2.76
C THR A 176 -8.04 6.77 -2.83
N LEU A 177 -8.97 6.62 -3.77
CA LEU A 177 -9.73 5.40 -4.04
C LEU A 177 -9.83 5.19 -5.56
N LEU A 178 -10.19 3.97 -5.98
CA LEU A 178 -10.59 3.70 -7.37
C LEU A 178 -12.12 3.68 -7.48
N PRO A 179 -12.70 4.22 -8.57
CA PRO A 179 -14.15 4.25 -8.79
C PRO A 179 -14.67 2.88 -9.26
N VAL A 180 -14.49 1.87 -8.42
CA VAL A 180 -14.82 0.48 -8.75
C VAL A 180 -16.32 0.28 -8.87
N THR A 181 -16.78 -0.27 -9.99
CA THR A 181 -18.21 -0.51 -10.26
C THR A 181 -18.73 -1.85 -9.74
N PHE A 182 -17.87 -2.68 -9.18
CA PHE A 182 -18.21 -3.99 -8.61
C PHE A 182 -17.49 -4.21 -7.27
N PRO A 183 -18.01 -5.08 -6.39
CA PRO A 183 -17.38 -5.35 -5.10
C PRO A 183 -16.12 -6.22 -5.26
N SER A 184 -15.01 -5.60 -5.64
CA SER A 184 -13.73 -6.27 -5.92
C SER A 184 -13.24 -7.12 -4.76
N VAL A 185 -13.51 -6.66 -3.55
CA VAL A 185 -13.27 -7.34 -2.29
C VAL A 185 -13.96 -8.70 -2.21
N LEU A 186 -15.21 -8.79 -2.62
CA LEU A 186 -15.97 -10.05 -2.61
C LEU A 186 -15.58 -10.96 -3.77
N VAL A 187 -15.30 -10.38 -4.93
CA VAL A 187 -14.94 -11.14 -6.13
C VAL A 187 -13.59 -11.84 -5.96
N ASN A 188 -12.61 -11.16 -5.42
CA ASN A 188 -11.24 -11.66 -5.29
C ASN A 188 -10.88 -12.21 -3.91
N ASN A 189 -11.85 -12.45 -3.04
CA ASN A 189 -11.66 -12.97 -1.70
C ASN A 189 -10.68 -12.14 -0.85
N ASN A 190 -11.21 -11.32 0.03
CA ASN A 190 -10.47 -10.44 0.94
C ASN A 190 -9.36 -11.08 1.73
N THR A 191 -9.56 -12.33 2.14
CA THR A 191 -8.59 -13.06 2.93
C THR A 191 -7.26 -13.17 2.19
N CYS A 192 -7.30 -13.31 0.88
CA CYS A 192 -6.10 -13.38 0.05
C CYS A 192 -5.38 -12.04 -0.04
N LEU A 193 -6.11 -10.94 -0.24
CA LEU A 193 -5.53 -9.59 -0.27
C LEU A 193 -5.01 -9.12 1.10
N LEU A 194 -5.64 -9.54 2.20
CA LEU A 194 -5.17 -9.28 3.56
C LEU A 194 -3.94 -10.14 3.89
N TYR A 195 -3.96 -11.42 3.52
CA TYR A 195 -2.90 -12.37 3.86
C TYR A 195 -1.62 -12.18 3.03
N THR A 196 -1.72 -11.68 1.81
CA THR A 196 -0.57 -11.49 0.92
C THR A 196 0.18 -10.18 1.11
N SER A 197 -0.18 -9.36 2.09
CA SER A 197 0.61 -8.17 2.36
C SER A 197 1.72 -8.49 3.34
N ASP A 198 2.94 -8.26 2.94
CA ASP A 198 4.14 -8.21 3.79
C ASP A 198 4.09 -7.03 4.77
N ALA A 199 3.03 -6.92 5.56
CA ALA A 199 3.03 -6.01 6.70
C ALA A 199 3.83 -6.59 7.88
N ALA A 200 4.38 -7.81 7.71
CA ALA A 200 5.12 -8.54 8.72
C ALA A 200 6.63 -8.59 8.47
N ASP A 201 7.13 -8.09 7.34
CA ASP A 201 8.54 -8.23 6.94
C ASP A 201 9.35 -6.91 7.05
N ASP A 202 8.84 -5.91 7.81
CA ASP A 202 9.60 -4.71 8.19
C ASP A 202 9.71 -4.54 9.71
#